data_482bb43f08aa73fa10ddea26c91b0edf
#
_entry.id   482bb43f08aa73fa10ddea26c91b0edf
#
_cell.length_a   1.000
_cell.length_b   1.000
_cell.length_c   1.000
_cell.angle_alpha   90.00
_cell.angle_beta   90.00
_cell.angle_gamma   90.00
#
_symmetry.space_group_name_H-M   'P 1'
#
loop_
_entity.id
_entity.type
_entity.pdbx_description
1 polymer ?
#
loop_
_entity_poly.entity_id
_entity_poly.type
_entity_poly.pdbx_seq_one_letter_code
_entity_poly.pdbx_strand_id
1 'polypeptide(L)'
;MYQPTALVARVRSTVHPAEALWPACGTGPLRIAPEPDAPSPLAPLDRQPGVNDAIDASAPARRRLLVAYGLGDAGTGMAASLIGFYLFIFYTAAAGLPAWMAGLVLMLARLWDAINDPLVGWLSDKTRSPWGPRLPWILWSAIPLGFAMAMMWWLPPGSLWVKFTFFVAISVVANSLYTCVNLPYAALAAELTTDTRLRTQLNTARFTGSIIAGLVGIVLGGLLLTNHADPTSFLKVGVLSGSIIAVFTLLCAWGIAPAARHCQRPSSQHGSTRRLLRRVGRNSRFLKVLGLYLMLWCALQIMQTAALIYLPVVMRLPVNWSNWILLPFQISTLVGLQIWNRFSHHQGRIKALHRGTALWIGGCLLAMVLIPLDAGLSPLGSVANGLRLAALVFVIMLVGVGASTAYLIPWALLPDAIDADPEKPAGLYSAWMVFTQKICISLALFSFGNLMSLSGYVAANGILQPGAALIAIRLCMGLIPATLVVLGLLVMRRWPERGLHLQQATR
;
A
#
# COMPACT_ATOMS: atom_id res chain seq x y z
N MET A 1 -48.94 40.93 7.33
CA MET A 1 -48.81 42.19 8.08
C MET A 1 -47.36 42.35 8.49
N TYR A 2 -46.81 43.45 8.16
CA TYR A 2 -45.47 44.05 8.43
C TYR A 2 -44.28 43.63 7.54
N GLN A 3 -44.05 44.47 6.59
CA GLN A 3 -42.83 44.73 5.81
C GLN A 3 -42.01 45.90 6.47
N PRO A 4 -40.94 46.38 5.89
CA PRO A 4 -39.53 46.42 6.37
C PRO A 4 -39.07 47.87 6.67
N THR A 5 -37.87 48.03 7.17
CA THR A 5 -37.16 49.33 7.08
C THR A 5 -35.69 49.16 6.82
N ALA A 6 -35.24 49.76 5.74
CA ALA A 6 -33.89 49.99 5.31
C ALA A 6 -33.18 51.08 6.15
N LEU A 7 -31.89 50.96 6.39
CA LEU A 7 -31.06 52.07 6.83
C LEU A 7 -29.77 52.13 5.97
N VAL A 8 -29.75 53.11 5.09
CA VAL A 8 -28.63 53.57 4.28
C VAL A 8 -27.86 54.56 5.13
N ALA A 9 -26.59 54.32 5.42
CA ALA A 9 -25.70 55.34 5.96
C ALA A 9 -24.63 55.74 4.93
N ARG A 10 -24.80 56.97 4.47
CA ARG A 10 -23.80 57.77 3.68
C ARG A 10 -22.62 58.12 4.56
N VAL A 11 -21.40 57.89 4.08
CA VAL A 11 -20.20 58.62 4.58
C VAL A 11 -19.68 59.52 3.44
N ARG A 12 -19.70 60.81 3.73
CA ARG A 12 -19.20 61.87 2.89
C ARG A 12 -17.68 61.90 2.89
N SER A 13 -17.11 62.09 1.71
CA SER A 13 -15.75 62.52 1.48
C SER A 13 -15.60 64.03 1.75
N THR A 14 -14.58 64.41 2.52
CA THR A 14 -14.09 65.76 2.62
C THR A 14 -12.73 65.85 1.91
N VAL A 15 -12.72 66.59 0.80
CA VAL A 15 -11.53 67.02 0.08
C VAL A 15 -11.19 68.41 0.61
N HIS A 16 -9.92 68.66 0.99
CA HIS A 16 -9.37 69.98 1.18
C HIS A 16 -8.32 70.27 0.09
N PRO A 17 -8.38 71.43 -0.58
CA PRO A 17 -7.38 71.81 -1.57
C PRO A 17 -6.25 72.58 -0.93
N ALA A 18 -5.02 72.34 -1.34
CA ALA A 18 -3.91 73.26 -1.12
C ALA A 18 -3.33 73.66 -2.48
N GLU A 19 -3.46 74.96 -2.73
CA GLU A 19 -2.97 75.70 -3.90
C GLU A 19 -1.47 75.83 -3.94
N ALA A 20 -1.01 75.94 -5.16
CA ALA A 20 -0.02 76.94 -5.65
C ALA A 20 1.46 76.52 -5.70
N LEU A 21 1.99 76.55 -6.86
CA LEU A 21 2.87 77.53 -7.51
C LEU A 21 3.63 76.86 -8.65
N TRP A 22 3.25 77.23 -9.85
CA TRP A 22 4.06 76.99 -11.06
C TRP A 22 4.72 78.28 -11.48
N PRO A 23 5.98 78.28 -11.97
CA PRO A 23 6.40 79.16 -12.98
C PRO A 23 6.43 78.48 -14.35
N ALA A 24 5.79 79.09 -15.29
CA ALA A 24 5.82 78.74 -16.70
C ALA A 24 7.20 79.06 -17.31
N CYS A 25 7.73 78.11 -18.08
CA CYS A 25 8.62 78.43 -19.21
C CYS A 25 8.82 77.27 -20.16
N GLY A 26 8.67 77.44 -21.44
CA GLY A 26 9.38 76.75 -22.49
C GLY A 26 8.61 75.71 -23.27
N THR A 27 7.96 76.15 -24.34
CA THR A 27 7.49 75.31 -25.45
C THR A 27 8.68 74.73 -26.24
N GLY A 28 9.03 73.49 -26.01
CA GLY A 28 9.92 72.72 -26.86
C GLY A 28 9.36 71.28 -27.00
N PRO A 29 9.41 70.64 -28.18
CA PRO A 29 8.90 69.30 -28.35
C PRO A 29 9.72 68.29 -27.52
N LEU A 30 9.08 67.67 -26.56
CA LEU A 30 9.64 66.54 -25.79
C LEU A 30 10.03 65.42 -26.78
N ARG A 31 11.31 65.21 -26.99
CA ARG A 31 11.84 63.99 -27.54
C ARG A 31 11.60 62.90 -26.49
N ILE A 32 10.66 62.04 -26.76
CA ILE A 32 10.47 60.75 -26.01
C ILE A 32 11.76 59.97 -26.29
N ALA A 33 12.56 59.74 -25.25
CA ALA A 33 13.64 58.76 -25.30
C ALA A 33 13.03 57.38 -25.59
N PRO A 34 13.65 56.55 -26.43
CA PRO A 34 13.18 55.21 -26.66
C PRO A 34 13.14 54.46 -25.30
N GLU A 35 11.99 53.83 -25.01
CA GLU A 35 11.81 52.93 -23.90
C GLU A 35 12.96 51.92 -23.93
N PRO A 36 13.63 51.60 -22.80
CA PRO A 36 14.63 50.53 -22.78
C PRO A 36 13.94 49.27 -23.22
N ASP A 37 14.48 48.62 -24.23
CA ASP A 37 14.00 47.37 -24.83
C ASP A 37 13.46 46.46 -23.74
N ALA A 38 12.18 46.11 -23.84
CA ALA A 38 11.57 45.07 -23.02
C ALA A 38 12.50 43.84 -23.06
N PRO A 39 12.84 43.22 -21.93
CA PRO A 39 13.71 42.05 -21.96
C PRO A 39 13.10 41.06 -22.95
N SER A 40 13.85 40.73 -24.00
CA SER A 40 13.49 39.72 -24.99
C SER A 40 12.99 38.49 -24.22
N PRO A 41 11.88 37.85 -24.65
CA PRO A 41 11.41 36.63 -24.01
C PRO A 41 12.61 35.70 -23.87
N LEU A 42 12.96 35.37 -22.63
CA LEU A 42 14.07 34.52 -22.25
C LEU A 42 14.19 33.41 -23.30
N ALA A 43 15.29 33.42 -24.04
CA ALA A 43 15.61 32.34 -24.96
C ALA A 43 15.34 31.02 -24.22
N PRO A 44 14.64 30.09 -24.84
CA PRO A 44 14.38 28.81 -24.16
C PRO A 44 15.74 28.29 -23.70
N LEU A 45 15.92 28.22 -22.37
CA LEU A 45 17.10 27.64 -21.75
C LEU A 45 17.45 26.39 -22.57
N ASP A 46 18.63 26.38 -23.13
CA ASP A 46 19.21 25.30 -23.94
C ASP A 46 18.90 24.01 -23.22
N ARG A 47 17.82 23.36 -23.63
CA ARG A 47 17.50 21.99 -23.19
C ARG A 47 18.59 21.14 -23.81
N GLN A 48 19.62 20.84 -23.04
CA GLN A 48 20.45 19.70 -23.40
C GLN A 48 19.49 18.55 -23.72
N PRO A 49 19.61 17.90 -24.89
CA PRO A 49 18.77 16.78 -25.24
C PRO A 49 18.92 15.73 -24.14
N GLY A 50 17.97 15.76 -23.20
CA GLY A 50 17.95 14.86 -22.06
C GLY A 50 17.57 13.49 -22.55
N VAL A 51 17.93 12.46 -21.80
CA VAL A 51 17.49 11.06 -21.99
C VAL A 51 15.98 10.97 -22.22
N ASN A 52 15.21 11.93 -21.78
CA ASN A 52 13.77 12.06 -22.05
C ASN A 52 13.46 12.12 -23.55
N ASP A 53 14.27 12.85 -24.36
CA ASP A 53 14.04 12.95 -25.79
C ASP A 53 14.37 11.63 -26.51
N ALA A 54 15.35 10.88 -26.01
CA ALA A 54 15.69 9.54 -26.56
C ALA A 54 14.69 8.46 -26.14
N ILE A 55 14.07 8.56 -24.97
CA ILE A 55 13.01 7.65 -24.49
C ILE A 55 11.69 7.95 -25.19
N ASP A 56 11.39 9.22 -25.45
CA ASP A 56 10.22 9.65 -26.20
C ASP A 56 10.35 9.37 -27.71
N ALA A 57 11.58 9.25 -28.24
CA ALA A 57 11.86 9.08 -29.67
C ALA A 57 11.64 7.65 -30.20
N SER A 58 11.59 6.61 -29.36
CA SER A 58 11.38 5.24 -29.86
C SER A 58 10.45 4.39 -29.02
N ALA A 59 9.34 3.91 -29.62
CA ALA A 59 8.40 3.00 -28.99
C ALA A 59 9.04 1.73 -28.38
N PRO A 60 10.08 1.10 -28.98
CA PRO A 60 10.73 -0.07 -28.40
C PRO A 60 11.54 0.23 -27.12
N ALA A 61 12.22 1.38 -27.03
CA ALA A 61 12.95 1.76 -25.82
C ALA A 61 12.01 2.00 -24.66
N ARG A 62 10.89 2.70 -24.90
CA ARG A 62 9.82 2.93 -23.92
C ARG A 62 9.23 1.61 -23.42
N ARG A 63 8.93 0.66 -24.31
CA ARG A 63 8.39 -0.66 -23.93
C ARG A 63 9.39 -1.43 -23.06
N ARG A 64 10.68 -1.42 -23.40
CA ARG A 64 11.75 -2.05 -22.59
C ARG A 64 11.82 -1.43 -21.19
N LEU A 65 11.78 -0.12 -21.10
CA LEU A 65 11.78 0.59 -19.81
C LEU A 65 10.57 0.21 -18.96
N LEU A 66 9.35 0.19 -19.52
CA LEU A 66 8.13 -0.17 -18.81
C LEU A 66 8.17 -1.62 -18.29
N VAL A 67 8.63 -2.57 -19.11
CA VAL A 67 8.76 -3.97 -18.69
C VAL A 67 9.82 -4.10 -17.60
N ALA A 68 11.01 -3.52 -17.78
CA ALA A 68 12.07 -3.55 -16.79
C ALA A 68 11.62 -2.92 -15.45
N TYR A 69 10.92 -1.80 -15.53
CA TYR A 69 10.37 -1.14 -14.35
C TYR A 69 9.27 -1.99 -13.67
N GLY A 70 8.41 -2.67 -14.43
CA GLY A 70 7.41 -3.59 -13.88
C GLY A 70 8.01 -4.79 -13.13
N LEU A 71 9.16 -5.31 -13.59
CA LEU A 71 9.86 -6.41 -12.91
C LEU A 71 10.39 -6.02 -11.53
N GLY A 72 10.70 -4.74 -11.29
CA GLY A 72 11.22 -4.28 -9.99
C GLY A 72 10.26 -4.49 -8.83
N ASP A 73 8.97 -4.28 -9.03
CA ASP A 73 7.95 -4.52 -7.99
C ASP A 73 7.38 -5.95 -8.02
N ALA A 74 7.70 -6.73 -9.03
CA ALA A 74 7.30 -8.13 -9.10
C ALA A 74 7.91 -8.95 -7.95
N GLY A 75 9.20 -8.76 -7.66
CA GLY A 75 9.86 -9.41 -6.53
C GLY A 75 9.22 -9.03 -5.19
N THR A 76 8.96 -7.75 -4.98
CA THR A 76 8.37 -7.23 -3.74
C THR A 76 6.91 -7.65 -3.57
N GLY A 77 6.13 -7.71 -4.65
CA GLY A 77 4.75 -8.17 -4.64
C GLY A 77 4.63 -9.66 -4.30
N MET A 78 5.53 -10.50 -4.82
CA MET A 78 5.60 -11.93 -4.45
C MET A 78 5.93 -12.10 -2.97
N ALA A 79 6.95 -11.39 -2.47
CA ALA A 79 7.33 -11.42 -1.06
C ALA A 79 6.16 -11.01 -0.15
N ALA A 80 5.45 -9.92 -0.50
CA ALA A 80 4.31 -9.43 0.28
C ALA A 80 3.19 -10.47 0.37
N SER A 81 2.86 -11.18 -0.72
CA SER A 81 1.83 -12.21 -0.74
C SER A 81 2.25 -13.44 0.10
N LEU A 82 3.48 -13.92 -0.07
CA LEU A 82 3.98 -15.07 0.70
C LEU A 82 4.05 -14.75 2.19
N ILE A 83 4.59 -13.61 2.58
CA ILE A 83 4.66 -13.18 3.99
C ILE A 83 3.25 -12.99 4.56
N GLY A 84 2.35 -12.34 3.82
CA GLY A 84 1.01 -12.01 4.29
C GLY A 84 0.16 -13.23 4.59
N PHE A 85 0.24 -14.27 3.77
CA PHE A 85 -0.58 -15.48 3.93
C PHE A 85 0.13 -16.60 4.70
N TYR A 86 1.41 -16.87 4.40
CA TYR A 86 2.06 -18.12 4.82
C TYR A 86 2.98 -17.98 6.04
N LEU A 87 3.50 -16.77 6.33
CA LEU A 87 4.58 -16.66 7.33
C LEU A 87 4.12 -17.00 8.74
N PHE A 88 2.90 -16.61 9.14
CA PHE A 88 2.37 -16.96 10.45
C PHE A 88 2.18 -18.47 10.61
N ILE A 89 1.61 -19.14 9.58
CA ILE A 89 1.41 -20.59 9.62
C ILE A 89 2.75 -21.34 9.60
N PHE A 90 3.76 -20.84 8.89
CA PHE A 90 5.10 -21.39 8.94
C PHE A 90 5.68 -21.36 10.36
N TYR A 91 5.59 -20.19 11.03
CA TYR A 91 6.12 -20.06 12.39
C TYR A 91 5.38 -20.97 13.38
N THR A 92 4.09 -21.15 13.25
CA THR A 92 3.29 -21.93 14.19
C THR A 92 3.27 -23.41 13.88
N ALA A 93 3.05 -23.81 12.63
CA ALA A 93 2.87 -25.21 12.25
C ALA A 93 4.20 -25.91 11.93
N ALA A 94 5.10 -25.28 11.14
CA ALA A 94 6.36 -25.90 10.75
C ALA A 94 7.48 -25.64 11.75
N ALA A 95 7.60 -24.43 12.30
CA ALA A 95 8.64 -24.09 13.25
C ALA A 95 8.28 -24.42 14.69
N GLY A 96 6.98 -24.62 14.99
CA GLY A 96 6.50 -25.00 16.32
C GLY A 96 6.54 -23.88 17.35
N LEU A 97 6.54 -22.58 16.91
CA LEU A 97 6.44 -21.48 17.83
C LEU A 97 5.01 -21.34 18.37
N PRO A 98 4.82 -21.00 19.65
CA PRO A 98 3.53 -20.55 20.15
C PRO A 98 3.01 -19.35 19.37
N ALA A 99 1.69 -19.26 19.20
CA ALA A 99 1.07 -18.24 18.35
C ALA A 99 1.42 -16.81 18.78
N TRP A 100 1.57 -16.54 20.09
CA TRP A 100 2.00 -15.22 20.59
C TRP A 100 3.43 -14.86 20.17
N MET A 101 4.35 -15.84 20.15
CA MET A 101 5.73 -15.60 19.67
C MET A 101 5.72 -15.33 18.17
N ALA A 102 4.95 -16.06 17.38
CA ALA A 102 4.80 -15.82 15.94
C ALA A 102 4.25 -14.41 15.69
N GLY A 103 3.22 -13.99 16.41
CA GLY A 103 2.68 -12.64 16.35
C GLY A 103 3.70 -11.57 16.76
N LEU A 104 4.53 -11.85 17.77
CA LEU A 104 5.59 -10.95 18.23
C LEU A 104 6.71 -10.78 17.18
N VAL A 105 7.13 -11.86 16.51
CA VAL A 105 8.10 -11.78 15.39
C VAL A 105 7.56 -10.85 14.30
N LEU A 106 6.30 -11.07 13.88
CA LEU A 106 5.66 -10.24 12.85
C LEU A 106 5.53 -8.79 13.28
N MET A 107 5.21 -8.52 14.54
CA MET A 107 5.14 -7.18 15.11
C MET A 107 6.49 -6.49 15.05
N LEU A 108 7.54 -7.13 15.58
CA LEU A 108 8.88 -6.55 15.64
C LEU A 108 9.44 -6.26 14.24
N ALA A 109 9.21 -7.17 13.29
CA ALA A 109 9.60 -6.99 11.89
C ALA A 109 8.92 -5.76 11.25
N ARG A 110 7.63 -5.55 11.49
CA ARG A 110 6.88 -4.40 10.96
C ARG A 110 7.22 -3.09 11.65
N LEU A 111 7.47 -3.11 12.97
CA LEU A 111 7.94 -1.93 13.69
C LEU A 111 9.32 -1.50 13.21
N TRP A 112 10.22 -2.46 13.00
CA TRP A 112 11.52 -2.17 12.40
C TRP A 112 11.40 -1.54 11.01
N ASP A 113 10.53 -2.08 10.16
CA ASP A 113 10.27 -1.57 8.83
C ASP A 113 9.80 -0.09 8.86
N ALA A 114 8.96 0.28 9.84
CA ALA A 114 8.54 1.65 10.02
C ALA A 114 9.70 2.61 10.37
N ILE A 115 10.67 2.15 11.16
CA ILE A 115 11.87 2.93 11.53
C ILE A 115 12.87 2.98 10.38
N ASN A 116 13.05 1.88 9.69
CA ASN A 116 14.04 1.70 8.63
C ASN A 116 13.73 2.51 7.37
N ASP A 117 12.45 2.69 7.00
CA ASP A 117 12.06 3.46 5.82
C ASP A 117 12.62 4.89 5.77
N PRO A 118 12.41 5.74 6.80
CA PRO A 118 12.99 7.08 6.83
C PRO A 118 14.52 7.08 6.76
N LEU A 119 15.16 6.10 7.40
CA LEU A 119 16.61 5.97 7.42
C LEU A 119 17.17 5.67 6.04
N VAL A 120 16.65 4.65 5.36
CA VAL A 120 17.05 4.28 4.01
C VAL A 120 16.71 5.38 3.01
N GLY A 121 15.55 6.02 3.14
CA GLY A 121 15.18 7.18 2.32
C GLY A 121 16.23 8.28 2.40
N TRP A 122 16.58 8.70 3.61
CA TRP A 122 17.58 9.73 3.83
C TRP A 122 18.99 9.34 3.33
N LEU A 123 19.42 8.08 3.55
CA LEU A 123 20.71 7.59 3.07
C LEU A 123 20.76 7.54 1.54
N SER A 124 19.69 7.04 0.91
CA SER A 124 19.62 6.93 -0.55
C SER A 124 19.59 8.31 -1.23
N ASP A 125 18.95 9.33 -0.61
CA ASP A 125 18.95 10.70 -1.10
C ASP A 125 20.35 11.33 -1.06
N LYS A 126 21.19 10.95 -0.11
CA LYS A 126 22.57 11.44 0.05
C LYS A 126 23.60 10.70 -0.79
N THR A 127 23.23 9.58 -1.36
CA THR A 127 24.16 8.73 -2.11
C THR A 127 24.69 9.44 -3.35
N ARG A 128 26.02 9.38 -3.53
CA ARG A 128 26.74 9.92 -4.70
C ARG A 128 27.32 8.76 -5.47
N SER A 129 26.81 8.50 -6.65
CA SER A 129 27.28 7.41 -7.50
C SER A 129 27.23 7.80 -8.97
N PRO A 130 28.18 7.31 -9.81
CA PRO A 130 28.14 7.49 -11.26
C PRO A 130 26.92 6.79 -11.91
N TRP A 131 26.24 5.89 -11.18
CA TRP A 131 25.02 5.20 -11.63
C TRP A 131 23.73 5.89 -11.17
N GLY A 132 23.82 7.12 -10.67
CA GLY A 132 22.70 7.82 -10.03
C GLY A 132 22.56 7.47 -8.53
N PRO A 133 21.68 8.19 -7.80
CA PRO A 133 21.56 8.02 -6.34
C PRO A 133 20.85 6.73 -5.92
N ARG A 134 19.97 6.18 -6.76
CA ARG A 134 19.06 5.08 -6.41
C ARG A 134 19.54 3.69 -6.84
N LEU A 135 20.16 3.60 -8.03
CA LEU A 135 20.51 2.33 -8.65
C LEU A 135 21.47 1.46 -7.82
N PRO A 136 22.52 2.02 -7.15
CA PRO A 136 23.41 1.21 -6.32
C PRO A 136 22.70 0.46 -5.20
N TRP A 137 21.71 1.09 -4.57
CA TRP A 137 20.91 0.48 -3.50
C TRP A 137 20.15 -0.76 -3.99
N ILE A 138 19.53 -0.65 -5.18
CA ILE A 138 18.78 -1.75 -5.80
C ILE A 138 19.73 -2.90 -6.18
N LEU A 139 20.86 -2.59 -6.83
CA LEU A 139 21.81 -3.60 -7.29
C LEU A 139 22.47 -4.36 -6.14
N TRP A 140 22.96 -3.65 -5.14
CA TRP A 140 23.70 -4.26 -4.04
C TRP A 140 22.81 -5.05 -3.09
N SER A 141 21.56 -4.64 -2.96
CA SER A 141 20.61 -5.33 -2.10
C SER A 141 19.89 -6.50 -2.79
N ALA A 142 19.94 -6.64 -4.12
CA ALA A 142 19.16 -7.63 -4.87
C ALA A 142 19.46 -9.08 -4.45
N ILE A 143 20.74 -9.49 -4.47
CA ILE A 143 21.16 -10.83 -4.09
C ILE A 143 21.00 -11.07 -2.58
N PRO A 144 21.49 -10.17 -1.69
CA PRO A 144 21.24 -10.32 -0.25
C PRO A 144 19.77 -10.41 0.11
N LEU A 145 18.89 -9.64 -0.57
CA LEU A 145 17.44 -9.71 -0.36
C LEU A 145 16.89 -11.10 -0.69
N GLY A 146 17.24 -11.64 -1.86
CA GLY A 146 16.81 -12.99 -2.26
C GLY A 146 17.27 -14.06 -1.25
N PHE A 147 18.50 -13.97 -0.80
CA PHE A 147 19.04 -14.86 0.23
C PHE A 147 18.31 -14.72 1.58
N ALA A 148 18.12 -13.48 2.06
CA ALA A 148 17.41 -13.22 3.32
C ALA A 148 15.94 -13.70 3.25
N MET A 149 15.27 -13.51 2.09
CA MET A 149 13.93 -14.03 1.86
C MET A 149 13.88 -15.54 1.89
N ALA A 150 14.87 -16.24 1.34
CA ALA A 150 14.97 -17.69 1.46
C ALA A 150 15.19 -18.13 2.92
N MET A 151 16.08 -17.43 3.65
CA MET A 151 16.39 -17.73 5.04
C MET A 151 15.22 -17.50 6.00
N MET A 152 14.26 -16.65 5.67
CA MET A 152 13.02 -16.49 6.47
C MET A 152 12.21 -17.79 6.57
N TRP A 153 12.38 -18.71 5.62
CA TRP A 153 11.68 -20.00 5.55
C TRP A 153 12.55 -21.17 6.00
N TRP A 154 13.75 -20.90 6.45
CA TRP A 154 14.65 -21.94 6.99
C TRP A 154 14.42 -22.12 8.48
N LEU A 155 14.23 -23.40 8.90
CA LEU A 155 14.05 -23.74 10.30
C LEU A 155 15.42 -23.99 10.96
N PRO A 156 15.90 -23.10 11.85
CA PRO A 156 17.15 -23.33 12.57
C PRO A 156 16.99 -24.46 13.59
N PRO A 157 18.01 -25.30 13.79
CA PRO A 157 18.05 -26.26 14.87
C PRO A 157 18.18 -25.53 16.23
N GLY A 158 17.66 -26.15 17.29
CA GLY A 158 17.82 -25.63 18.63
C GLY A 158 16.51 -25.37 19.39
N SER A 159 16.65 -24.73 20.54
CA SER A 159 15.53 -24.43 21.43
C SER A 159 14.55 -23.42 20.85
N LEU A 160 13.38 -23.30 21.47
CA LEU A 160 12.33 -22.35 21.08
C LEU A 160 12.85 -20.89 21.02
N TRP A 161 13.67 -20.49 21.98
CA TRP A 161 14.24 -19.14 22.03
C TRP A 161 15.27 -18.89 20.93
N VAL A 162 16.05 -19.91 20.54
CA VAL A 162 16.98 -19.83 19.40
C VAL A 162 16.20 -19.59 18.11
N LYS A 163 15.13 -20.36 17.89
CA LYS A 163 14.24 -20.18 16.73
C LYS A 163 13.62 -18.78 16.72
N PHE A 164 13.06 -18.33 17.84
CA PHE A 164 12.46 -17.01 17.98
C PHE A 164 13.47 -15.90 17.65
N THR A 165 14.63 -15.92 18.28
CA THR A 165 15.68 -14.89 18.05
C THR A 165 16.15 -14.88 16.59
N PHE A 166 16.34 -16.07 16.00
CA PHE A 166 16.69 -16.20 14.59
C PHE A 166 15.62 -15.57 13.68
N PHE A 167 14.33 -15.89 13.90
CA PHE A 167 13.25 -15.35 13.07
C PHE A 167 13.09 -13.85 13.23
N VAL A 168 13.29 -13.30 14.41
CA VAL A 168 13.34 -11.83 14.60
C VAL A 168 14.50 -11.24 13.82
N ALA A 169 15.73 -11.77 14.00
CA ALA A 169 16.92 -11.26 13.35
C ALA A 169 16.81 -11.32 11.80
N ILE A 170 16.43 -12.48 11.25
CA ILE A 170 16.32 -12.62 9.79
C ILE A 170 15.20 -11.77 9.22
N SER A 171 14.06 -11.59 9.94
CA SER A 171 12.99 -10.70 9.50
C SER A 171 13.43 -9.25 9.49
N VAL A 172 14.20 -8.80 10.47
CA VAL A 172 14.80 -7.45 10.50
C VAL A 172 15.75 -7.25 9.30
N VAL A 173 16.63 -8.21 9.04
CA VAL A 173 17.57 -8.15 7.90
C VAL A 173 16.79 -8.14 6.58
N ALA A 174 15.84 -9.05 6.39
CA ALA A 174 15.05 -9.15 5.17
C ALA A 174 14.24 -7.88 4.90
N ASN A 175 13.58 -7.31 5.92
CA ASN A 175 12.85 -6.05 5.77
C ASN A 175 13.81 -4.87 5.50
N SER A 176 15.01 -4.84 6.10
CA SER A 176 15.99 -3.80 5.79
C SER A 176 16.42 -3.83 4.32
N LEU A 177 16.74 -5.01 3.82
CA LEU A 177 17.11 -5.21 2.41
C LEU A 177 15.94 -4.95 1.46
N TYR A 178 14.73 -5.34 1.87
CA TYR A 178 13.49 -5.02 1.13
C TYR A 178 13.31 -3.51 0.98
N THR A 179 13.48 -2.74 2.06
CA THR A 179 13.39 -1.28 2.01
C THR A 179 14.51 -0.68 1.15
N CYS A 180 15.74 -1.22 1.22
CA CYS A 180 16.86 -0.78 0.38
C CYS A 180 16.60 -0.96 -1.12
N VAL A 181 15.76 -1.91 -1.52
CA VAL A 181 15.30 -2.08 -2.90
C VAL A 181 14.07 -1.22 -3.18
N ASN A 182 13.02 -1.40 -2.40
CA ASN A 182 11.68 -0.90 -2.72
C ASN A 182 11.57 0.64 -2.64
N LEU A 183 12.20 1.27 -1.65
CA LEU A 183 12.08 2.71 -1.45
C LEU A 183 12.82 3.53 -2.53
N PRO A 184 14.13 3.25 -2.84
CA PRO A 184 14.82 3.90 -3.95
C PRO A 184 14.15 3.61 -5.30
N TYR A 185 13.67 2.39 -5.53
CA TYR A 185 12.95 2.01 -6.72
C TYR A 185 11.64 2.80 -6.89
N ALA A 186 10.85 2.96 -5.81
CA ALA A 186 9.61 3.73 -5.86
C ALA A 186 9.85 5.22 -6.19
N ALA A 187 10.96 5.80 -5.71
CA ALA A 187 11.34 7.17 -5.99
C ALA A 187 11.76 7.40 -7.45
N LEU A 188 12.33 6.39 -8.09
CA LEU A 188 12.81 6.48 -9.48
C LEU A 188 11.72 6.89 -10.48
N ALA A 189 10.46 6.50 -10.31
CA ALA A 189 9.38 6.90 -11.23
C ALA A 189 9.24 8.41 -11.36
N ALA A 190 9.50 9.15 -10.27
CA ALA A 190 9.45 10.61 -10.27
C ALA A 190 10.72 11.26 -10.83
N GLU A 191 11.85 10.57 -10.74
CA GLU A 191 13.18 11.05 -11.15
C GLU A 191 13.47 10.72 -12.63
N LEU A 192 12.92 9.62 -13.17
CA LEU A 192 13.14 9.15 -14.54
C LEU A 192 12.46 10.03 -15.58
N THR A 193 11.34 10.71 -15.23
CA THR A 193 10.59 11.51 -16.20
C THR A 193 9.81 12.64 -15.55
N THR A 194 9.73 13.77 -16.23
CA THR A 194 8.84 14.89 -15.90
C THR A 194 7.48 14.75 -16.58
N ASP A 195 7.35 13.90 -17.61
CA ASP A 195 6.09 13.63 -18.29
C ASP A 195 5.13 12.85 -17.38
N THR A 196 4.00 13.47 -17.06
CA THR A 196 2.95 12.87 -16.23
C THR A 196 2.38 11.58 -16.84
N ARG A 197 2.30 11.50 -18.18
CA ARG A 197 1.77 10.32 -18.88
C ARG A 197 2.72 9.12 -18.73
N LEU A 198 4.01 9.32 -18.95
CA LEU A 198 5.03 8.27 -18.79
C LEU A 198 5.15 7.84 -17.33
N ARG A 199 5.11 8.79 -16.38
CA ARG A 199 5.11 8.49 -14.94
C ARG A 199 3.92 7.61 -14.54
N THR A 200 2.73 7.90 -15.07
CA THR A 200 1.53 7.06 -14.85
C THR A 200 1.72 5.67 -15.41
N GLN A 201 2.31 5.53 -16.60
CA GLN A 201 2.58 4.22 -17.21
C GLN A 201 3.62 3.42 -16.42
N LEU A 202 4.68 4.06 -15.89
CA LEU A 202 5.66 3.41 -15.02
C LEU A 202 4.99 2.87 -13.75
N ASN A 203 4.15 3.66 -13.09
CA ASN A 203 3.41 3.21 -11.91
C ASN A 203 2.43 2.08 -12.26
N THR A 204 1.75 2.15 -13.40
CA THR A 204 0.85 1.07 -13.85
C THR A 204 1.64 -0.22 -14.09
N ALA A 205 2.79 -0.16 -14.78
CA ALA A 205 3.66 -1.31 -15.00
C ALA A 205 4.15 -1.91 -13.68
N ARG A 206 4.53 -1.07 -12.73
CA ARG A 206 4.93 -1.43 -11.38
C ARG A 206 3.83 -2.24 -10.68
N PHE A 207 2.64 -1.68 -10.52
CA PHE A 207 1.54 -2.36 -9.83
C PHE A 207 1.09 -3.64 -10.54
N THR A 208 1.10 -3.64 -11.89
CA THR A 208 0.79 -4.85 -12.67
C THR A 208 1.81 -5.96 -12.39
N GLY A 209 3.11 -5.63 -12.39
CA GLY A 209 4.17 -6.58 -12.05
C GLY A 209 4.02 -7.14 -10.64
N SER A 210 3.76 -6.28 -9.66
CA SER A 210 3.53 -6.65 -8.25
C SER A 210 2.37 -7.63 -8.09
N ILE A 211 1.24 -7.36 -8.74
CA ILE A 211 0.03 -8.18 -8.66
C ILE A 211 0.24 -9.54 -9.31
N ILE A 212 0.80 -9.57 -10.51
CA ILE A 212 1.07 -10.84 -11.22
C ILE A 212 2.02 -11.71 -10.40
N ALA A 213 3.09 -11.13 -9.87
CA ALA A 213 4.04 -11.88 -9.06
C ALA A 213 3.46 -12.30 -7.70
N GLY A 214 2.56 -11.52 -7.12
CA GLY A 214 1.79 -11.93 -5.94
C GLY A 214 0.94 -13.16 -6.21
N LEU A 215 0.26 -13.22 -7.37
CA LEU A 215 -0.48 -14.43 -7.81
C LEU A 215 0.47 -15.62 -8.03
N VAL A 216 1.63 -15.40 -8.66
CA VAL A 216 2.65 -16.45 -8.81
C VAL A 216 3.11 -16.98 -7.45
N GLY A 217 3.30 -16.11 -6.45
CA GLY A 217 3.63 -16.51 -5.09
C GLY A 217 2.57 -17.43 -4.46
N ILE A 218 1.28 -17.12 -4.64
CA ILE A 218 0.18 -17.98 -4.17
C ILE A 218 0.17 -19.32 -4.92
N VAL A 219 0.40 -19.32 -6.24
CA VAL A 219 0.50 -20.56 -7.04
C VAL A 219 1.66 -21.42 -6.57
N LEU A 220 2.83 -20.84 -6.30
CA LEU A 220 3.97 -21.56 -5.74
C LEU A 220 3.63 -22.18 -4.39
N GLY A 221 2.94 -21.42 -3.51
CA GLY A 221 2.41 -21.96 -2.26
C GLY A 221 1.47 -23.13 -2.49
N GLY A 222 0.53 -23.00 -3.43
CA GLY A 222 -0.42 -24.08 -3.77
C GLY A 222 0.24 -25.37 -4.29
N LEU A 223 1.30 -25.21 -5.08
CA LEU A 223 2.02 -26.36 -5.68
C LEU A 223 2.98 -27.04 -4.71
N LEU A 224 3.66 -26.30 -3.86
CA LEU A 224 4.77 -26.80 -3.05
C LEU A 224 4.37 -27.11 -1.60
N LEU A 225 3.38 -26.38 -1.03
CA LEU A 225 2.97 -26.54 0.36
C LEU A 225 1.81 -27.56 0.47
N THR A 226 2.12 -28.83 0.37
CA THR A 226 1.15 -29.90 0.53
C THR A 226 0.84 -30.23 1.99
N ASN A 227 1.81 -29.91 2.88
CA ASN A 227 1.69 -30.06 4.32
C ASN A 227 2.28 -28.84 5.03
N HIS A 228 1.48 -28.15 5.83
CA HIS A 228 1.95 -26.95 6.57
C HIS A 228 2.87 -27.30 7.75
N ALA A 229 2.99 -28.56 8.15
CA ALA A 229 3.93 -28.99 9.18
C ALA A 229 5.31 -29.36 8.65
N ASP A 230 5.49 -29.41 7.31
CA ASP A 230 6.78 -29.77 6.68
C ASP A 230 7.67 -28.54 6.43
N PRO A 231 8.76 -28.36 7.21
CA PRO A 231 9.66 -27.23 7.02
C PRO A 231 10.40 -27.24 5.66
N THR A 232 10.57 -28.44 5.07
CA THR A 232 11.34 -28.57 3.81
C THR A 232 10.57 -28.00 2.63
N SER A 233 9.23 -28.15 2.64
CA SER A 233 8.35 -27.54 1.64
C SER A 233 8.37 -26.02 1.71
N PHE A 234 8.39 -25.44 2.90
CA PHE A 234 8.54 -24.00 3.07
C PHE A 234 9.90 -23.49 2.61
N LEU A 235 10.97 -24.21 2.92
CA LEU A 235 12.32 -23.86 2.44
C LEU A 235 12.38 -23.85 0.90
N LYS A 236 11.78 -24.84 0.23
CA LYS A 236 11.69 -24.87 -1.24
C LYS A 236 10.97 -23.62 -1.79
N VAL A 237 9.84 -23.24 -1.18
CA VAL A 237 9.14 -21.98 -1.55
C VAL A 237 10.05 -20.78 -1.31
N GLY A 238 10.74 -20.75 -0.18
CA GLY A 238 11.67 -19.68 0.19
C GLY A 238 12.81 -19.53 -0.79
N VAL A 239 13.50 -20.62 -1.12
CA VAL A 239 14.63 -20.61 -2.07
C VAL A 239 14.16 -20.20 -3.47
N LEU A 240 13.04 -20.78 -3.94
CA LEU A 240 12.54 -20.45 -5.28
C LEU A 240 12.06 -19.00 -5.37
N SER A 241 11.27 -18.54 -4.40
CA SER A 241 10.80 -17.16 -4.38
C SER A 241 11.95 -16.16 -4.18
N GLY A 242 12.90 -16.46 -3.28
CA GLY A 242 14.09 -15.64 -3.06
C GLY A 242 14.95 -15.50 -4.32
N SER A 243 15.12 -16.61 -5.06
CA SER A 243 15.83 -16.60 -6.34
C SER A 243 15.10 -15.74 -7.39
N ILE A 244 13.77 -15.88 -7.50
CA ILE A 244 12.95 -15.07 -8.42
C ILE A 244 13.04 -13.59 -8.05
N ILE A 245 12.95 -13.25 -6.75
CA ILE A 245 13.08 -11.87 -6.26
C ILE A 245 14.44 -11.29 -6.64
N ALA A 246 15.54 -12.01 -6.40
CA ALA A 246 16.88 -11.57 -6.76
C ALA A 246 17.01 -11.33 -8.27
N VAL A 247 16.60 -12.31 -9.09
CA VAL A 247 16.69 -12.23 -10.55
C VAL A 247 15.86 -11.06 -11.08
N PHE A 248 14.62 -10.90 -10.65
CA PHE A 248 13.76 -9.83 -11.14
C PHE A 248 14.25 -8.45 -10.71
N THR A 249 14.78 -8.32 -9.48
CA THR A 249 15.40 -7.08 -9.01
C THR A 249 16.64 -6.73 -9.83
N LEU A 250 17.50 -7.71 -10.15
CA LEU A 250 18.67 -7.51 -11.00
C LEU A 250 18.30 -7.15 -12.44
N LEU A 251 17.33 -7.84 -13.04
CA LEU A 251 16.81 -7.54 -14.38
C LEU A 251 16.22 -6.13 -14.45
N CYS A 252 15.46 -5.74 -13.41
CA CYS A 252 14.97 -4.38 -13.29
C CYS A 252 16.11 -3.38 -13.24
N ALA A 253 17.06 -3.56 -12.32
CA ALA A 253 18.21 -2.66 -12.15
C ALA A 253 19.01 -2.52 -13.45
N TRP A 254 19.27 -3.63 -14.14
CA TRP A 254 19.97 -3.64 -15.41
C TRP A 254 19.19 -2.92 -16.52
N GLY A 255 17.88 -3.17 -16.63
CA GLY A 255 17.03 -2.57 -17.65
C GLY A 255 16.77 -1.07 -17.47
N ILE A 256 16.79 -0.57 -16.21
CA ILE A 256 16.62 0.86 -15.92
C ILE A 256 17.95 1.62 -15.85
N ALA A 257 19.10 0.94 -15.78
CA ALA A 257 20.42 1.55 -15.59
C ALA A 257 20.75 2.66 -16.61
N PRO A 258 20.46 2.52 -17.92
CA PRO A 258 20.72 3.58 -18.88
C PRO A 258 19.97 4.88 -18.56
N ALA A 259 18.72 4.77 -18.14
CA ALA A 259 17.88 5.92 -17.78
C ALA A 259 18.25 6.49 -16.40
N ALA A 260 18.52 5.64 -15.42
CA ALA A 260 18.81 6.04 -14.03
C ALA A 260 20.12 6.82 -13.87
N ARG A 261 21.10 6.63 -14.74
CA ARG A 261 22.40 7.35 -14.71
C ARG A 261 22.24 8.86 -14.92
N HIS A 262 21.17 9.28 -15.58
CA HIS A 262 20.91 10.69 -15.91
C HIS A 262 19.91 11.34 -14.95
N CYS A 263 19.45 10.62 -13.93
CA CYS A 263 18.54 11.18 -12.94
C CYS A 263 19.21 12.26 -12.11
N GLN A 264 18.57 13.43 -12.05
CA GLN A 264 19.00 14.53 -11.20
C GLN A 264 18.58 14.28 -9.75
N ARG A 265 19.36 14.81 -8.80
CA ARG A 265 19.03 14.69 -7.38
C ARG A 265 17.77 15.47 -7.07
N PRO A 266 16.86 14.91 -6.26
CA PRO A 266 15.75 15.66 -5.74
C PRO A 266 16.26 16.85 -4.91
N SER A 267 15.74 18.04 -5.15
CA SER A 267 16.00 19.21 -4.29
C SER A 267 15.36 18.93 -2.93
N SER A 268 16.18 18.79 -1.89
CA SER A 268 15.68 18.63 -0.52
C SER A 268 15.10 19.98 -0.05
N GLN A 269 13.77 20.09 -0.02
CA GLN A 269 13.10 21.19 0.67
C GLN A 269 13.22 20.98 2.18
N HIS A 270 14.10 21.73 2.81
CA HIS A 270 14.31 21.73 4.26
C HIS A 270 13.26 22.61 4.94
N GLY A 271 12.11 22.04 5.28
CA GLY A 271 11.20 22.61 6.27
C GLY A 271 11.46 22.00 7.65
N SER A 272 11.22 22.77 8.73
CA SER A 272 11.31 22.22 10.11
C SER A 272 10.34 21.05 10.29
N THR A 273 10.86 19.84 10.32
CA THR A 273 10.09 18.57 10.42
C THR A 273 9.09 18.59 11.58
N ARG A 274 9.47 19.14 12.74
CA ARG A 274 8.60 19.21 13.94
C ARG A 274 7.35 20.08 13.72
N ARG A 275 7.48 21.21 12.99
CA ARG A 275 6.34 22.10 12.68
C ARG A 275 5.38 21.39 11.71
N LEU A 276 5.92 20.72 10.71
CA LEU A 276 5.16 19.96 9.73
C LEU A 276 4.41 18.78 10.37
N LEU A 277 5.04 18.03 11.27
CA LEU A 277 4.43 16.93 12.02
C LEU A 277 3.23 17.39 12.86
N ARG A 278 3.38 18.50 13.62
CA ARG A 278 2.28 19.06 14.44
C ARG A 278 1.10 19.50 13.56
N ARG A 279 1.39 19.99 12.37
CA ARG A 279 0.38 20.46 11.41
C ARG A 279 -0.45 19.31 10.84
N VAL A 280 0.20 18.23 10.39
CA VAL A 280 -0.48 17.00 9.91
C VAL A 280 -1.42 16.46 10.98
N GLY A 281 -0.99 16.39 12.24
CA GLY A 281 -1.80 15.93 13.38
C GLY A 281 -3.00 16.84 13.72
N ARG A 282 -3.07 18.07 13.19
CA ARG A 282 -4.21 18.99 13.36
C ARG A 282 -5.21 18.99 12.21
N ASN A 283 -4.88 18.35 11.09
CA ASN A 283 -5.79 18.26 9.95
C ASN A 283 -6.88 17.21 10.21
N SER A 284 -8.05 17.64 10.63
CA SER A 284 -9.19 16.77 10.94
C SER A 284 -9.64 15.92 9.75
N ARG A 285 -9.55 16.43 8.51
CA ARG A 285 -9.88 15.64 7.32
C ARG A 285 -8.88 14.52 7.13
N PHE A 286 -7.60 14.81 7.28
CA PHE A 286 -6.55 13.79 7.19
C PHE A 286 -6.73 12.71 8.27
N LEU A 287 -6.98 13.09 9.52
CA LEU A 287 -7.16 12.13 10.59
C LEU A 287 -8.34 11.17 10.34
N LYS A 288 -9.41 11.64 9.71
CA LYS A 288 -10.53 10.78 9.30
C LYS A 288 -10.11 9.78 8.20
N VAL A 289 -9.42 10.24 7.15
CA VAL A 289 -8.92 9.36 6.09
C VAL A 289 -7.90 8.37 6.65
N LEU A 290 -7.01 8.83 7.52
CA LEU A 290 -6.04 7.98 8.21
C LEU A 290 -6.74 6.92 9.07
N GLY A 291 -7.70 7.31 9.92
CA GLY A 291 -8.44 6.37 10.76
C GLY A 291 -9.18 5.30 9.94
N LEU A 292 -9.86 5.70 8.86
CA LEU A 292 -10.47 4.76 7.92
C LEU A 292 -9.41 3.78 7.36
N TYR A 293 -8.32 4.32 6.85
CA TYR A 293 -7.23 3.56 6.24
C TYR A 293 -6.67 2.49 7.19
N LEU A 294 -6.38 2.90 8.43
CA LEU A 294 -5.84 2.00 9.46
C LEU A 294 -6.81 0.87 9.81
N MET A 295 -8.10 1.18 10.00
CA MET A 295 -9.10 0.17 10.35
C MET A 295 -9.29 -0.85 9.22
N LEU A 296 -9.37 -0.39 7.97
CA LEU A 296 -9.50 -1.28 6.82
C LEU A 296 -8.27 -2.19 6.64
N TRP A 297 -7.06 -1.64 6.80
CA TRP A 297 -5.83 -2.43 6.67
C TRP A 297 -5.61 -3.42 7.81
N CYS A 298 -5.95 -3.05 9.05
CA CYS A 298 -5.91 -4.00 10.16
C CYS A 298 -6.91 -5.15 9.94
N ALA A 299 -8.14 -4.86 9.49
CA ALA A 299 -9.13 -5.87 9.15
C ALA A 299 -8.61 -6.84 8.07
N LEU A 300 -8.06 -6.29 6.99
CA LEU A 300 -7.50 -7.06 5.89
C LEU A 300 -6.35 -7.97 6.34
N GLN A 301 -5.42 -7.44 7.13
CA GLN A 301 -4.23 -8.16 7.57
C GLN A 301 -4.57 -9.31 8.53
N ILE A 302 -5.51 -9.07 9.47
CA ILE A 302 -6.00 -10.14 10.37
C ILE A 302 -6.64 -11.27 9.55
N MET A 303 -7.50 -10.93 8.58
CA MET A 303 -8.14 -11.91 7.71
C MET A 303 -7.14 -12.72 6.89
N GLN A 304 -6.17 -12.06 6.25
CA GLN A 304 -5.14 -12.76 5.46
C GLN A 304 -4.37 -13.75 6.31
N THR A 305 -3.96 -13.33 7.52
CA THR A 305 -3.21 -14.21 8.44
C THR A 305 -4.08 -15.35 8.97
N ALA A 306 -5.35 -15.10 9.28
CA ALA A 306 -6.29 -16.10 9.78
C ALA A 306 -6.75 -17.11 8.70
N ALA A 307 -6.73 -16.74 7.42
CA ALA A 307 -7.31 -17.53 6.33
C ALA A 307 -6.73 -18.93 6.26
N LEU A 308 -5.40 -19.09 6.30
CA LEU A 308 -4.73 -20.39 6.24
C LEU A 308 -4.83 -21.23 7.50
N ILE A 309 -5.39 -20.69 8.58
CA ILE A 309 -5.80 -21.44 9.77
C ILE A 309 -7.29 -21.80 9.66
N TYR A 310 -8.12 -20.84 9.25
CA TYR A 310 -9.56 -21.02 9.13
C TYR A 310 -9.94 -22.10 8.12
N LEU A 311 -9.31 -22.12 6.95
CA LEU A 311 -9.65 -23.06 5.89
C LEU A 311 -9.45 -24.53 6.31
N PRO A 312 -8.28 -24.98 6.80
CA PRO A 312 -8.09 -26.36 7.20
C PRO A 312 -8.73 -26.69 8.55
N VAL A 313 -8.67 -25.79 9.54
CA VAL A 313 -9.10 -26.09 10.91
C VAL A 313 -10.62 -25.98 11.06
N VAL A 314 -11.22 -24.88 10.60
CA VAL A 314 -12.65 -24.62 10.79
C VAL A 314 -13.47 -25.21 9.65
N MET A 315 -13.05 -24.99 8.39
CA MET A 315 -13.79 -25.49 7.22
C MET A 315 -13.43 -26.93 6.86
N ARG A 316 -12.43 -27.54 7.54
CA ARG A 316 -11.94 -28.90 7.31
C ARG A 316 -11.52 -29.17 5.87
N LEU A 317 -11.02 -28.12 5.21
CA LEU A 317 -10.54 -28.21 3.85
C LEU A 317 -9.12 -28.80 3.83
N PRO A 318 -8.78 -29.78 3.00
CA PRO A 318 -7.42 -30.27 2.88
C PRO A 318 -6.43 -29.13 2.57
N VAL A 319 -5.19 -29.23 3.08
CA VAL A 319 -4.18 -28.15 2.98
C VAL A 319 -3.92 -27.73 1.54
N ASN A 320 -3.82 -28.69 0.62
CA ASN A 320 -3.64 -28.43 -0.80
C ASN A 320 -4.79 -27.58 -1.38
N TRP A 321 -6.05 -27.87 -1.04
CA TRP A 321 -7.20 -27.08 -1.45
C TRP A 321 -7.21 -25.69 -0.80
N SER A 322 -6.82 -25.62 0.48
CA SER A 322 -6.76 -24.35 1.24
C SER A 322 -5.87 -23.32 0.56
N ASN A 323 -4.73 -23.75 0.04
CA ASN A 323 -3.81 -22.87 -0.67
C ASN A 323 -4.42 -22.33 -1.99
N TRP A 324 -5.14 -23.18 -2.74
CA TRP A 324 -5.78 -22.77 -3.99
C TRP A 324 -6.96 -21.81 -3.79
N ILE A 325 -7.63 -21.87 -2.65
CA ILE A 325 -8.74 -20.94 -2.31
C ILE A 325 -8.27 -19.48 -2.18
N LEU A 326 -6.98 -19.23 -1.96
CA LEU A 326 -6.44 -17.86 -1.94
C LEU A 326 -6.46 -17.19 -3.33
N LEU A 327 -6.46 -17.96 -4.42
CA LEU A 327 -6.54 -17.41 -5.78
C LEU A 327 -7.87 -16.70 -6.07
N PRO A 328 -9.06 -17.30 -5.86
CA PRO A 328 -10.34 -16.63 -5.94
C PRO A 328 -10.40 -15.32 -5.14
N PHE A 329 -9.84 -15.29 -3.92
CA PHE A 329 -9.75 -14.06 -3.13
C PHE A 329 -8.95 -12.98 -3.84
N GLN A 330 -7.76 -13.31 -4.32
CA GLN A 330 -6.86 -12.34 -4.95
C GLN A 330 -7.42 -11.84 -6.30
N ILE A 331 -7.97 -12.74 -7.11
CA ILE A 331 -8.60 -12.40 -8.39
C ILE A 331 -9.83 -11.51 -8.15
N SER A 332 -10.68 -11.86 -7.19
CA SER A 332 -11.88 -11.06 -6.88
C SER A 332 -11.51 -9.67 -6.32
N THR A 333 -10.40 -9.56 -5.58
CA THR A 333 -9.87 -8.27 -5.13
C THR A 333 -9.45 -7.39 -6.33
N LEU A 334 -8.80 -7.96 -7.34
CA LEU A 334 -8.43 -7.24 -8.56
C LEU A 334 -9.65 -6.78 -9.36
N VAL A 335 -10.63 -7.67 -9.54
CA VAL A 335 -11.89 -7.34 -10.20
C VAL A 335 -12.62 -6.25 -9.41
N GLY A 336 -12.68 -6.37 -8.09
CA GLY A 336 -13.28 -5.39 -7.19
C GLY A 336 -12.64 -4.01 -7.31
N LEU A 337 -11.33 -3.90 -7.44
CA LEU A 337 -10.64 -2.63 -7.70
C LEU A 337 -11.18 -1.93 -8.94
N GLN A 338 -11.40 -2.66 -10.05
CA GLN A 338 -11.93 -2.09 -11.28
C GLN A 338 -13.40 -1.68 -11.12
N ILE A 339 -14.20 -2.52 -10.45
CA ILE A 339 -15.60 -2.23 -10.16
C ILE A 339 -15.73 -0.93 -9.36
N TRP A 340 -15.00 -0.83 -8.22
CA TRP A 340 -15.10 0.35 -7.36
C TRP A 340 -14.46 1.60 -7.96
N ASN A 341 -13.42 1.44 -8.79
CA ASN A 341 -12.85 2.55 -9.53
C ASN A 341 -13.90 3.17 -10.48
N ARG A 342 -14.51 2.35 -11.34
CA ARG A 342 -15.58 2.81 -12.25
C ARG A 342 -16.77 3.38 -11.47
N PHE A 343 -17.20 2.68 -10.43
CA PHE A 343 -18.34 3.11 -9.60
C PHE A 343 -18.07 4.46 -8.91
N SER A 344 -16.87 4.68 -8.40
CA SER A 344 -16.49 5.93 -7.74
C SER A 344 -16.49 7.13 -8.68
N HIS A 345 -16.15 6.93 -9.95
CA HIS A 345 -16.25 7.98 -10.97
C HIS A 345 -17.70 8.36 -11.31
N HIS A 346 -18.63 7.40 -11.31
CA HIS A 346 -20.03 7.66 -11.68
C HIS A 346 -20.90 8.10 -10.49
N GLN A 347 -20.73 7.52 -9.32
CA GLN A 347 -21.62 7.73 -8.17
C GLN A 347 -20.94 8.36 -6.95
N GLY A 348 -19.64 8.61 -7.02
CA GLY A 348 -18.88 9.22 -5.95
C GLY A 348 -18.15 8.21 -5.04
N ARG A 349 -17.05 8.67 -4.46
CA ARG A 349 -16.13 7.85 -3.66
C ARG A 349 -16.72 7.33 -2.35
N ILE A 350 -17.57 8.13 -1.70
CA ILE A 350 -18.20 7.76 -0.43
C ILE A 350 -19.28 6.69 -0.64
N LYS A 351 -20.05 6.76 -1.71
CA LYS A 351 -21.03 5.71 -2.04
C LYS A 351 -20.32 4.39 -2.40
N ALA A 352 -19.17 4.46 -3.12
CA ALA A 352 -18.34 3.29 -3.39
C ALA A 352 -17.82 2.67 -2.10
N LEU A 353 -17.33 3.49 -1.15
CA LEU A 353 -16.90 3.03 0.17
C LEU A 353 -18.01 2.27 0.89
N HIS A 354 -19.20 2.87 1.05
CA HIS A 354 -20.28 2.23 1.80
C HIS A 354 -20.74 0.92 1.18
N ARG A 355 -20.90 0.86 -0.15
CA ARG A 355 -21.33 -0.38 -0.83
C ARG A 355 -20.27 -1.47 -0.77
N GLY A 356 -19.01 -1.13 -1.01
CA GLY A 356 -17.93 -2.10 -0.97
C GLY A 356 -17.67 -2.63 0.44
N THR A 357 -17.68 -1.76 1.45
CA THR A 357 -17.56 -2.18 2.84
C THR A 357 -18.77 -2.96 3.34
N ALA A 358 -19.99 -2.68 2.85
CA ALA A 358 -21.18 -3.49 3.14
C ALA A 358 -21.04 -4.93 2.60
N LEU A 359 -20.52 -5.10 1.38
CA LEU A 359 -20.19 -6.42 0.83
C LEU A 359 -19.13 -7.12 1.68
N TRP A 360 -18.10 -6.39 2.12
CA TRP A 360 -17.06 -6.94 2.98
C TRP A 360 -17.60 -7.42 4.32
N ILE A 361 -18.37 -6.57 5.01
CA ILE A 361 -19.01 -6.90 6.29
C ILE A 361 -19.94 -8.12 6.12
N GLY A 362 -20.79 -8.10 5.08
CA GLY A 362 -21.69 -9.21 4.76
C GLY A 362 -20.94 -10.51 4.53
N GLY A 363 -19.86 -10.49 3.75
CA GLY A 363 -19.00 -11.64 3.52
C GLY A 363 -18.32 -12.15 4.79
N CYS A 364 -17.84 -11.27 5.67
CA CYS A 364 -17.26 -11.61 6.96
C CYS A 364 -18.29 -12.31 7.87
N LEU A 365 -19.50 -11.78 7.96
CA LEU A 365 -20.57 -12.39 8.78
C LEU A 365 -21.01 -13.73 8.20
N LEU A 366 -21.11 -13.85 6.87
CA LEU A 366 -21.39 -15.12 6.22
C LEU A 366 -20.29 -16.16 6.50
N ALA A 367 -19.00 -15.76 6.50
CA ALA A 367 -17.89 -16.66 6.81
C ALA A 367 -17.97 -17.27 8.22
N MET A 368 -18.63 -16.59 9.17
CA MET A 368 -18.83 -17.14 10.53
C MET A 368 -19.83 -18.28 10.59
N VAL A 369 -20.85 -18.26 9.71
CA VAL A 369 -21.96 -19.23 9.73
C VAL A 369 -21.81 -20.35 8.71
N LEU A 370 -20.74 -20.35 7.90
CA LEU A 370 -20.47 -21.41 6.95
C LEU A 370 -20.33 -22.78 7.65
N ILE A 371 -20.97 -23.77 7.03
CA ILE A 371 -20.93 -25.16 7.51
C ILE A 371 -19.63 -25.81 7.02
N PRO A 372 -18.86 -26.47 7.91
CA PRO A 372 -17.65 -27.18 7.53
C PRO A 372 -17.93 -28.30 6.52
N LEU A 373 -16.91 -28.70 5.76
CA LEU A 373 -16.99 -29.91 4.93
C LEU A 373 -17.03 -31.16 5.81
N ASP A 374 -17.62 -32.24 5.29
CA ASP A 374 -17.66 -33.53 5.99
C ASP A 374 -16.25 -34.12 6.00
N ALA A 375 -15.80 -34.54 7.18
CA ALA A 375 -14.50 -35.15 7.36
C ALA A 375 -14.40 -36.52 6.64
N GLY A 376 -13.23 -36.77 6.04
CA GLY A 376 -12.96 -38.05 5.37
C GLY A 376 -13.42 -38.14 3.90
N LEU A 377 -14.18 -37.19 3.41
CA LEU A 377 -14.55 -37.08 1.98
C LEU A 377 -13.72 -36.03 1.27
N SER A 378 -13.43 -36.27 -0.01
CA SER A 378 -12.84 -35.19 -0.84
C SER A 378 -13.80 -34.02 -0.93
N PRO A 379 -13.30 -32.78 -1.15
CA PRO A 379 -14.16 -31.59 -1.27
C PRO A 379 -15.24 -31.70 -2.36
N LEU A 380 -14.99 -32.50 -3.39
CA LEU A 380 -15.94 -32.80 -4.47
C LEU A 380 -16.50 -34.24 -4.39
N GLY A 381 -16.25 -34.98 -3.30
CA GLY A 381 -16.66 -36.37 -3.13
C GLY A 381 -18.14 -36.56 -2.83
N SER A 382 -18.89 -35.49 -2.55
CA SER A 382 -20.35 -35.52 -2.41
C SER A 382 -20.96 -34.21 -2.90
N VAL A 383 -22.23 -34.25 -3.31
CA VAL A 383 -22.97 -33.04 -3.74
C VAL A 383 -23.02 -32.03 -2.59
N ALA A 384 -23.21 -32.47 -1.35
CA ALA A 384 -23.26 -31.60 -0.18
C ALA A 384 -21.92 -30.87 0.04
N ASN A 385 -20.78 -31.56 -0.03
CA ASN A 385 -19.48 -30.96 0.08
C ASN A 385 -19.19 -30.01 -1.10
N GLY A 386 -19.59 -30.38 -2.32
CA GLY A 386 -19.47 -29.49 -3.49
C GLY A 386 -20.23 -28.18 -3.30
N LEU A 387 -21.46 -28.22 -2.75
CA LEU A 387 -22.24 -27.01 -2.45
C LEU A 387 -21.61 -26.17 -1.34
N ARG A 388 -21.10 -26.80 -0.26
CA ARG A 388 -20.38 -26.08 0.81
C ARG A 388 -19.10 -25.42 0.31
N LEU A 389 -18.35 -26.12 -0.55
CA LEU A 389 -17.16 -25.55 -1.20
C LEU A 389 -17.53 -24.35 -2.09
N ALA A 390 -18.57 -24.48 -2.89
CA ALA A 390 -19.05 -23.39 -3.74
C ALA A 390 -19.50 -22.18 -2.90
N ALA A 391 -20.22 -22.40 -1.80
CA ALA A 391 -20.58 -21.35 -0.85
C ALA A 391 -19.36 -20.68 -0.22
N LEU A 392 -18.35 -21.46 0.19
CA LEU A 392 -17.09 -20.95 0.71
C LEU A 392 -16.36 -20.06 -0.33
N VAL A 393 -16.20 -20.54 -1.55
CA VAL A 393 -15.57 -19.79 -2.64
C VAL A 393 -16.33 -18.50 -2.92
N PHE A 394 -17.67 -18.57 -3.00
CA PHE A 394 -18.52 -17.38 -3.20
C PHE A 394 -18.32 -16.35 -2.10
N VAL A 395 -18.35 -16.77 -0.83
CA VAL A 395 -18.13 -15.85 0.32
C VAL A 395 -16.74 -15.22 0.27
N ILE A 396 -15.71 -15.99 -0.05
CA ILE A 396 -14.34 -15.50 -0.17
C ILE A 396 -14.21 -14.50 -1.32
N MET A 397 -14.87 -14.75 -2.45
CA MET A 397 -14.89 -13.79 -3.57
C MET A 397 -15.65 -12.50 -3.19
N LEU A 398 -16.76 -12.62 -2.49
CA LEU A 398 -17.53 -11.47 -1.99
C LEU A 398 -16.67 -10.61 -1.05
N VAL A 399 -15.96 -11.25 -0.13
CA VAL A 399 -15.00 -10.57 0.76
C VAL A 399 -13.90 -9.90 -0.05
N GLY A 400 -13.32 -10.56 -1.04
CA GLY A 400 -12.26 -10.01 -1.88
C GLY A 400 -12.71 -8.75 -2.63
N VAL A 401 -13.91 -8.79 -3.26
CA VAL A 401 -14.49 -7.61 -3.92
C VAL A 401 -14.71 -6.46 -2.92
N GLY A 402 -15.23 -6.78 -1.72
CA GLY A 402 -15.42 -5.76 -0.68
C GLY A 402 -14.12 -5.18 -0.14
N ALA A 403 -13.16 -6.06 0.18
CA ALA A 403 -11.85 -5.68 0.75
C ALA A 403 -10.99 -4.83 -0.20
N SER A 404 -11.23 -4.91 -1.52
CA SER A 404 -10.53 -4.07 -2.50
C SER A 404 -10.75 -2.56 -2.26
N THR A 405 -11.81 -2.16 -1.56
CA THR A 405 -12.01 -0.76 -1.15
C THR A 405 -10.92 -0.23 -0.24
N ALA A 406 -10.25 -1.09 0.55
CA ALA A 406 -9.14 -0.70 1.42
C ALA A 406 -7.92 -0.19 0.63
N TYR A 407 -7.70 -0.73 -0.57
CA TYR A 407 -6.61 -0.32 -1.45
C TYR A 407 -6.90 0.97 -2.20
N LEU A 408 -8.17 1.22 -2.56
CA LEU A 408 -8.54 2.29 -3.49
C LEU A 408 -9.00 3.56 -2.77
N ILE A 409 -10.00 3.44 -1.89
CA ILE A 409 -10.78 4.59 -1.44
C ILE A 409 -10.00 5.54 -0.52
N PRO A 410 -9.22 5.07 0.48
CA PRO A 410 -8.46 6.00 1.32
C PRO A 410 -7.47 6.84 0.52
N TRP A 411 -6.78 6.25 -0.45
CA TRP A 411 -5.87 6.96 -1.34
C TRP A 411 -6.59 7.93 -2.28
N ALA A 412 -7.80 7.60 -2.72
CA ALA A 412 -8.63 8.50 -3.52
C ALA A 412 -9.17 9.70 -2.70
N LEU A 413 -9.32 9.56 -1.38
CA LEU A 413 -9.77 10.63 -0.48
C LEU A 413 -8.62 11.50 0.06
N LEU A 414 -7.38 11.01 0.01
CA LEU A 414 -6.21 11.72 0.52
C LEU A 414 -6.00 13.11 -0.09
N PRO A 415 -6.14 13.32 -1.42
CA PRO A 415 -6.03 14.65 -2.02
C PRO A 415 -6.99 15.68 -1.41
N ASP A 416 -8.23 15.30 -1.10
CA ASP A 416 -9.20 16.20 -0.48
C ASP A 416 -8.80 16.65 0.93
N ALA A 417 -8.05 15.78 1.63
CA ALA A 417 -7.48 16.10 2.95
C ALA A 417 -6.26 17.01 2.82
N ILE A 418 -5.43 16.81 1.80
CA ILE A 418 -4.27 17.65 1.50
C ILE A 418 -4.70 19.05 1.06
N ASP A 419 -5.75 19.16 0.24
CA ASP A 419 -6.30 20.44 -0.22
C ASP A 419 -6.85 21.32 0.91
N ALA A 420 -7.13 20.73 2.07
CA ALA A 420 -7.49 21.47 3.27
C ALA A 420 -6.29 22.15 3.97
N ASP A 421 -5.06 21.81 3.59
CA ASP A 421 -3.83 22.42 4.10
C ASP A 421 -3.30 23.45 3.11
N PRO A 422 -3.08 24.72 3.51
CA PRO A 422 -2.57 25.76 2.63
C PRO A 422 -1.22 25.46 1.97
N GLU A 423 -0.32 24.73 2.64
CA GLU A 423 1.00 24.37 2.10
C GLU A 423 1.01 23.11 1.25
N LYS A 424 -0.06 22.31 1.33
CA LYS A 424 -0.27 21.08 0.56
C LYS A 424 0.93 20.12 0.49
N PRO A 425 1.58 19.75 1.61
CA PRO A 425 2.76 18.87 1.61
C PRO A 425 2.36 17.40 1.37
N ALA A 426 1.99 17.06 0.12
CA ALA A 426 1.44 15.76 -0.23
C ALA A 426 2.34 14.57 0.15
N GLY A 427 3.66 14.72 -0.03
CA GLY A 427 4.62 13.68 0.34
C GLY A 427 4.63 13.37 1.83
N LEU A 428 4.46 14.40 2.68
CA LEU A 428 4.41 14.22 4.13
C LEU A 428 3.15 13.48 4.57
N TYR A 429 1.99 13.82 4.01
CA TYR A 429 0.72 13.13 4.30
C TYR A 429 0.76 11.66 3.89
N SER A 430 1.30 11.36 2.73
CA SER A 430 1.47 9.98 2.25
C SER A 430 2.45 9.19 3.13
N ALA A 431 3.58 9.79 3.52
CA ALA A 431 4.54 9.16 4.41
C ALA A 431 3.93 8.83 5.77
N TRP A 432 3.13 9.74 6.34
CA TRP A 432 2.41 9.50 7.59
C TRP A 432 1.39 8.37 7.49
N MET A 433 0.63 8.29 6.39
CA MET A 433 -0.29 7.18 6.16
C MET A 433 0.43 5.83 6.21
N VAL A 434 1.52 5.69 5.45
CA VAL A 434 2.28 4.44 5.36
C VAL A 434 2.98 4.11 6.70
N PHE A 435 3.59 5.09 7.34
CA PHE A 435 4.25 4.92 8.64
C PHE A 435 3.27 4.41 9.72
N THR A 436 2.14 5.11 9.87
CA THR A 436 1.14 4.75 10.88
C THR A 436 0.47 3.41 10.57
N GLN A 437 0.27 3.09 9.27
CA GLN A 437 -0.22 1.79 8.83
C GLN A 437 0.68 0.65 9.32
N LYS A 438 2.00 0.75 9.14
CA LYS A 438 2.95 -0.27 9.58
C LYS A 438 2.86 -0.53 11.09
N ILE A 439 2.76 0.54 11.89
CA ILE A 439 2.59 0.43 13.34
C ILE A 439 1.25 -0.25 13.68
N CYS A 440 0.16 0.16 13.06
CA CYS A 440 -1.16 -0.40 13.32
C CYS A 440 -1.25 -1.88 12.95
N ILE A 441 -0.72 -2.26 11.79
CA ILE A 441 -0.65 -3.65 11.35
C ILE A 441 0.21 -4.47 12.30
N SER A 442 1.34 -3.93 12.81
CA SER A 442 2.19 -4.64 13.75
C SER A 442 1.44 -5.01 15.04
N LEU A 443 0.68 -4.05 15.58
CA LEU A 443 -0.15 -4.28 16.76
C LEU A 443 -1.31 -5.27 16.47
N ALA A 444 -1.91 -5.19 15.29
CA ALA A 444 -2.98 -6.11 14.90
C ALA A 444 -2.49 -7.56 14.79
N LEU A 445 -1.31 -7.80 14.21
CA LEU A 445 -0.69 -9.12 14.10
C LEU A 445 -0.28 -9.69 15.47
N PHE A 446 0.25 -8.85 16.36
CA PHE A 446 0.56 -9.25 17.71
C PHE A 446 -0.71 -9.59 18.49
N SER A 447 -1.75 -8.76 18.39
CA SER A 447 -3.05 -9.03 19.04
C SER A 447 -3.69 -10.32 18.51
N PHE A 448 -3.58 -10.60 17.20
CA PHE A 448 -4.01 -11.86 16.60
C PHE A 448 -3.25 -13.05 17.20
N GLY A 449 -1.92 -13.00 17.28
CA GLY A 449 -1.10 -14.06 17.87
C GLY A 449 -1.45 -14.33 19.32
N ASN A 450 -1.66 -13.27 20.13
CA ASN A 450 -2.08 -13.40 21.53
C ASN A 450 -3.49 -14.01 21.65
N LEU A 451 -4.44 -13.57 20.83
CA LEU A 451 -5.79 -14.11 20.83
C LEU A 451 -5.78 -15.61 20.50
N MET A 452 -4.98 -16.04 19.52
CA MET A 452 -4.80 -17.46 19.20
C MET A 452 -4.19 -18.21 20.39
N SER A 453 -3.16 -17.67 21.02
CA SER A 453 -2.52 -18.31 22.18
C SER A 453 -3.47 -18.42 23.38
N LEU A 454 -4.17 -17.35 23.73
CA LEU A 454 -5.13 -17.32 24.84
C LEU A 454 -6.34 -18.24 24.63
N SER A 455 -6.72 -18.46 23.37
CA SER A 455 -7.79 -19.41 23.02
C SER A 455 -7.35 -20.87 23.07
N GLY A 456 -6.08 -21.14 23.34
CA GLY A 456 -5.52 -22.50 23.39
C GLY A 456 -5.24 -23.10 21.99
N TYR A 457 -5.09 -22.26 20.96
CA TYR A 457 -4.72 -22.74 19.63
C TYR A 457 -3.30 -23.32 19.62
N VAL A 458 -3.17 -24.58 19.18
CA VAL A 458 -1.90 -25.28 18.98
C VAL A 458 -1.87 -25.84 17.57
N ALA A 459 -0.96 -25.36 16.72
CA ALA A 459 -0.93 -25.75 15.31
C ALA A 459 -0.71 -27.27 15.12
N ALA A 460 0.07 -27.92 16.00
CA ALA A 460 0.30 -29.36 15.96
C ALA A 460 -0.98 -30.23 16.13
N ASN A 461 -2.04 -29.70 16.75
CA ASN A 461 -3.31 -30.39 16.92
C ASN A 461 -4.14 -30.49 15.63
N GLY A 462 -3.72 -29.83 14.55
CA GLY A 462 -4.42 -29.83 13.26
C GLY A 462 -5.87 -29.37 13.41
N ILE A 463 -6.82 -30.27 13.04
CA ILE A 463 -8.27 -30.01 13.14
C ILE A 463 -8.84 -30.19 14.56
N LEU A 464 -8.11 -30.85 15.46
CA LEU A 464 -8.52 -31.13 16.83
C LEU A 464 -8.18 -29.96 17.77
N GLN A 465 -8.80 -28.82 17.54
CA GLN A 465 -8.60 -27.63 18.37
C GLN A 465 -9.65 -27.55 19.49
N PRO A 466 -9.29 -26.88 20.61
CA PRO A 466 -10.27 -26.54 21.65
C PRO A 466 -11.41 -25.69 21.07
N GLY A 467 -12.62 -25.82 21.62
CA GLY A 467 -13.77 -25.02 21.17
C GLY A 467 -13.52 -23.49 21.18
N ALA A 468 -12.80 -23.00 22.19
CA ALA A 468 -12.42 -21.59 22.29
C ALA A 468 -11.52 -21.15 21.10
N ALA A 469 -10.59 -22.02 20.67
CA ALA A 469 -9.75 -21.73 19.51
C ALA A 469 -10.55 -21.67 18.20
N LEU A 470 -11.51 -22.60 18.02
CA LEU A 470 -12.41 -22.59 16.86
C LEU A 470 -13.24 -21.30 16.80
N ILE A 471 -13.76 -20.84 17.95
CA ILE A 471 -14.50 -19.59 18.05
C ILE A 471 -13.56 -18.40 17.74
N ALA A 472 -12.37 -18.36 18.31
CA ALA A 472 -11.40 -17.28 18.06
C ALA A 472 -11.02 -17.18 16.58
N ILE A 473 -10.79 -18.31 15.91
CA ILE A 473 -10.49 -18.34 14.46
C ILE A 473 -11.69 -17.80 13.66
N ARG A 474 -12.92 -18.22 13.98
CA ARG A 474 -14.14 -17.68 13.32
C ARG A 474 -14.30 -16.19 13.57
N LEU A 475 -14.03 -15.69 14.77
CA LEU A 475 -14.07 -14.26 15.09
C LEU A 475 -13.05 -13.47 14.27
N CYS A 476 -11.84 -13.99 14.06
CA CYS A 476 -10.80 -13.37 13.25
C CYS A 476 -11.14 -13.33 11.75
N MET A 477 -11.95 -14.25 11.25
CA MET A 477 -12.42 -14.24 9.87
C MET A 477 -13.69 -13.39 9.69
N GLY A 478 -14.48 -13.22 10.73
CA GLY A 478 -15.81 -12.61 10.68
C GLY A 478 -15.96 -11.33 11.48
N LEU A 479 -16.29 -11.46 12.77
CA LEU A 479 -16.73 -10.35 13.61
C LEU A 479 -15.65 -9.28 13.81
N ILE A 480 -14.41 -9.66 14.05
CA ILE A 480 -13.30 -8.71 14.29
C ILE A 480 -13.06 -7.82 13.07
N PRO A 481 -12.84 -8.36 11.84
CA PRO A 481 -12.71 -7.54 10.65
C PRO A 481 -13.95 -6.70 10.38
N ALA A 482 -15.16 -7.28 10.51
CA ALA A 482 -16.41 -6.54 10.33
C ALA A 482 -16.51 -5.32 11.27
N THR A 483 -16.17 -5.51 12.56
CA THR A 483 -16.16 -4.43 13.55
C THR A 483 -15.15 -3.35 13.21
N LEU A 484 -13.94 -3.70 12.80
CA LEU A 484 -12.92 -2.74 12.36
C LEU A 484 -13.40 -1.95 11.15
N VAL A 485 -14.02 -2.59 10.17
CA VAL A 485 -14.59 -1.91 8.99
C VAL A 485 -15.70 -0.95 9.41
N VAL A 486 -16.61 -1.36 10.31
CA VAL A 486 -17.66 -0.49 10.87
C VAL A 486 -17.06 0.71 11.61
N LEU A 487 -16.04 0.50 12.44
CA LEU A 487 -15.34 1.59 13.13
C LEU A 487 -14.71 2.56 12.12
N GLY A 488 -14.11 2.06 11.05
CA GLY A 488 -13.60 2.89 9.95
C GLY A 488 -14.69 3.75 9.30
N LEU A 489 -15.88 3.19 9.07
CA LEU A 489 -17.03 3.93 8.56
C LEU A 489 -17.55 4.98 9.54
N LEU A 490 -17.56 4.67 10.84
CA LEU A 490 -17.95 5.61 11.88
C LEU A 490 -17.00 6.82 11.96
N VAL A 491 -15.70 6.62 11.78
CA VAL A 491 -14.71 7.70 11.69
C VAL A 491 -15.01 8.62 10.48
N MET A 492 -15.50 8.05 9.38
CA MET A 492 -15.88 8.82 8.18
C MET A 492 -17.27 9.48 8.29
N ARG A 493 -18.05 9.18 9.32
CA ARG A 493 -19.35 9.84 9.56
C ARG A 493 -19.16 11.36 9.60
N ARG A 494 -19.97 12.13 8.85
CA ARG A 494 -19.83 13.57 8.66
C ARG A 494 -18.61 13.98 7.82
N TRP A 495 -18.24 13.16 6.82
CA TRP A 495 -17.28 13.60 5.78
C TRP A 495 -17.96 14.68 4.93
N PRO A 496 -17.35 15.88 4.77
CA PRO A 496 -17.92 16.90 3.90
C PRO A 496 -17.72 16.49 2.44
N GLU A 497 -18.79 16.01 1.79
CA GLU A 497 -18.77 15.82 0.34
C GLU A 497 -18.67 17.21 -0.31
N ARG A 498 -17.54 17.54 -0.92
CA ARG A 498 -17.50 18.64 -1.90
C ARG A 498 -18.31 18.17 -3.10
N GLY A 499 -19.46 18.86 -3.32
CA GLY A 499 -20.46 18.47 -4.28
C GLY A 499 -19.89 18.20 -5.67
N LEU A 500 -20.28 17.07 -6.24
CA LEU A 500 -20.15 16.71 -7.67
C LEU A 500 -20.73 17.78 -8.62
N HIS A 501 -21.45 18.77 -8.08
CA HIS A 501 -22.12 19.81 -8.84
C HIS A 501 -21.22 20.84 -9.52
N LEU A 502 -19.94 20.94 -9.15
CA LEU A 502 -19.01 21.89 -9.80
C LEU A 502 -18.31 21.31 -11.04
N GLN A 503 -18.27 19.99 -11.21
CA GLN A 503 -17.69 19.37 -12.41
C GLN A 503 -18.70 19.17 -13.55
N GLN A 504 -20.00 19.26 -13.28
CA GLN A 504 -21.05 19.20 -14.32
C GLN A 504 -21.39 20.58 -14.91
N ALA A 505 -20.97 21.65 -14.27
CA ALA A 505 -21.20 23.01 -14.77
C ALA A 505 -20.11 23.55 -15.70
N THR A 506 -19.04 22.76 -15.93
CA THR A 506 -17.90 23.07 -16.81
C THR A 506 -17.71 22.08 -17.97
N ARG A 507 -18.74 21.29 -18.27
CA ARG A 507 -18.81 20.48 -19.49
C ARG A 507 -19.88 20.99 -20.43
#